data_234402f6f9ffd1faeecdbfc449eac07f
#
_entry.id   234402f6f9ffd1faeecdbfc449eac07f
#
_cell.length_a   1.000
_cell.length_b   1.000
_cell.length_c   1.000
_cell.angle_alpha   90.00
_cell.angle_beta   90.00
_cell.angle_gamma   90.00
#
_symmetry.space_group_name_H-M   'P 1'
#
loop_
_entity.id
_entity.type
_entity.pdbx_description
1 polymer ?
#
loop_
_entity_poly.entity_id
_entity_poly.type
_entity_poly.pdbx_seq_one_letter_code
_entity_poly.pdbx_strand_id
1 'polypeptide(L)'
;MEKSSGQKRVRILKRLEVVEAFRISGNRPEWMVMDVLPVLPPDLRPMVQLDGGRFATSDLNDLYRRVINRNNRLRRLLELGAPDIIVRNEKRMLQEAVDSLIDNGRRGRPVTGPNNRALKSLSDMLKGKQGRFRQNLLGKRVDYSGRSVIVVGPELKM
;
A
#
# COMPACT_ATOMS: atom_id res chain seq x y z
N MET A 1 4.46 -1.25 39.50
CA MET A 1 5.69 -1.94 39.08
C MET A 1 6.34 -2.76 40.21
N GLU A 2 6.33 -2.31 41.43
CA GLU A 2 7.02 -2.93 42.57
C GLU A 2 6.53 -4.33 42.97
N LYS A 3 5.35 -4.74 42.57
CA LYS A 3 4.73 -6.03 42.96
C LYS A 3 4.84 -7.17 41.92
N SER A 4 5.60 -7.00 40.83
CA SER A 4 5.70 -8.04 39.81
C SER A 4 7.15 -8.47 39.56
N SER A 5 7.38 -9.80 39.55
CA SER A 5 8.69 -10.41 39.35
C SER A 5 8.73 -11.31 38.10
N GLY A 6 9.94 -11.64 37.62
CA GLY A 6 10.17 -12.58 36.53
C GLY A 6 9.62 -12.13 35.18
N GLN A 7 9.11 -13.07 34.40
CA GLN A 7 8.60 -12.83 33.01
C GLN A 7 7.44 -11.83 32.94
N LYS A 8 6.62 -11.74 33.99
CA LYS A 8 5.53 -10.77 34.06
C LYS A 8 6.08 -9.34 34.07
N ARG A 9 7.15 -9.10 34.83
CA ARG A 9 7.83 -7.78 34.87
C ARG A 9 8.39 -7.39 33.48
N VAL A 10 9.03 -8.31 32.79
CA VAL A 10 9.57 -8.05 31.43
C VAL A 10 8.47 -7.65 30.44
N ARG A 11 7.32 -8.33 30.48
CA ARG A 11 6.17 -7.99 29.62
C ARG A 11 5.58 -6.61 29.96
N ILE A 12 5.52 -6.26 31.23
CA ILE A 12 5.04 -4.94 31.67
C ILE A 12 6.03 -3.84 31.23
N LEU A 13 7.34 -4.07 31.36
CA LEU A 13 8.36 -3.12 30.90
C LEU A 13 8.25 -2.83 29.39
N LYS A 14 8.12 -3.86 28.56
CA LYS A 14 7.91 -3.68 27.11
C LYS A 14 6.64 -2.88 26.78
N ARG A 15 5.57 -3.09 27.53
CA ARG A 15 4.33 -2.29 27.36
C ARG A 15 4.53 -0.85 27.82
N LEU A 16 5.22 -0.65 28.93
CA LEU A 16 5.52 0.68 29.46
C LEU A 16 6.37 1.50 28.48
N GLU A 17 7.37 0.88 27.87
CA GLU A 17 8.21 1.50 26.84
C GLU A 17 7.38 2.08 25.68
N VAL A 18 6.43 1.31 25.16
CA VAL A 18 5.53 1.77 24.09
C VAL A 18 4.64 2.92 24.56
N VAL A 19 4.03 2.81 25.73
CA VAL A 19 3.15 3.85 26.29
C VAL A 19 3.93 5.14 26.54
N GLU A 20 5.15 5.02 27.05
CA GLU A 20 6.04 6.16 27.29
C GLU A 20 6.48 6.82 25.97
N ALA A 21 6.75 6.03 24.93
CA ALA A 21 7.05 6.55 23.60
C ALA A 21 5.88 7.38 23.03
N PHE A 22 4.63 6.93 23.21
CA PHE A 22 3.44 7.71 22.85
C PHE A 22 3.33 9.01 23.67
N ARG A 23 3.59 8.93 24.98
CA ARG A 23 3.52 10.08 25.87
C ARG A 23 4.55 11.15 25.51
N ILE A 24 5.78 10.75 25.24
CA ILE A 24 6.91 11.68 24.91
C ILE A 24 6.71 12.27 23.52
N SER A 25 6.30 11.47 22.53
CA SER A 25 6.12 11.94 21.15
C SER A 25 4.89 12.82 20.95
N GLY A 26 3.95 12.84 21.91
CA GLY A 26 2.67 13.53 21.76
C GLY A 26 1.72 12.90 20.75
N ASN A 27 2.07 11.75 20.18
CA ASN A 27 1.20 11.01 19.27
C ASN A 27 0.06 10.33 20.04
N ARG A 28 -1.14 10.43 19.51
CA ARG A 28 -2.32 9.80 20.11
C ARG A 28 -2.48 8.38 19.56
N PRO A 29 -2.71 7.37 20.43
CA PRO A 29 -2.86 5.97 20.01
C PRO A 29 -3.98 5.73 19.00
N GLU A 30 -5.06 6.51 19.07
CA GLU A 30 -6.19 6.43 18.14
C GLU A 30 -5.81 6.79 16.68
N TRP A 31 -4.74 7.54 16.47
CA TRP A 31 -4.24 7.84 15.12
C TRP A 31 -3.69 6.61 14.37
N MET A 32 -3.51 5.49 15.06
CA MET A 32 -3.17 4.21 14.43
C MET A 32 -4.34 3.58 13.68
N VAL A 33 -5.56 4.07 13.92
CA VAL A 33 -6.78 3.65 13.22
C VAL A 33 -7.12 4.70 12.18
N MET A 34 -7.29 4.28 10.94
CA MET A 34 -7.67 5.18 9.85
C MET A 34 -9.20 5.26 9.75
N ASP A 35 -9.74 6.45 9.92
CA ASP A 35 -11.17 6.73 9.72
C ASP A 35 -11.46 7.07 8.25
N VAL A 36 -10.49 7.68 7.57
CA VAL A 36 -10.58 8.10 6.18
C VAL A 36 -9.40 7.53 5.39
N LEU A 37 -9.70 6.90 4.27
CA LEU A 37 -8.69 6.37 3.36
C LEU A 37 -8.35 7.43 2.30
N PRO A 38 -7.08 7.90 2.20
CA PRO A 38 -6.68 8.83 1.17
C PRO A 38 -6.69 8.18 -0.21
N VAL A 39 -7.13 8.91 -1.21
CA VAL A 39 -7.17 8.45 -2.60
C VAL A 39 -6.12 9.18 -3.41
N LEU A 40 -5.30 8.44 -4.14
CA LEU A 40 -4.30 9.01 -5.05
C LEU A 40 -4.99 9.81 -6.18
N PRO A 41 -4.39 10.93 -6.60
CA PRO A 41 -4.84 11.66 -7.77
C PRO A 41 -4.89 10.77 -9.03
N PRO A 42 -5.82 11.03 -9.97
CA PRO A 42 -5.97 10.25 -11.20
C PRO A 42 -4.69 10.13 -12.05
N ASP A 43 -3.88 11.19 -12.08
CA ASP A 43 -2.63 11.21 -12.85
C ASP A 43 -1.60 10.18 -12.36
N LEU A 44 -1.65 9.80 -11.08
CA LEU A 44 -0.78 8.78 -10.51
C LEU A 44 -1.32 7.35 -10.65
N ARG A 45 -2.57 7.21 -11.11
CA ARG A 45 -3.22 5.93 -11.41
C ARG A 45 -3.98 6.01 -12.74
N PRO A 46 -3.28 6.28 -13.85
CA PRO A 46 -3.92 6.61 -15.13
C PRO A 46 -4.74 5.45 -15.69
N MET A 47 -5.77 5.82 -16.44
CA MET A 47 -6.53 4.94 -17.32
C MET A 47 -6.36 5.47 -18.74
N VAL A 48 -5.72 4.70 -19.60
CA VAL A 48 -5.39 5.09 -20.98
C VAL A 48 -6.15 4.23 -21.96
N GLN A 49 -6.70 4.83 -22.99
CA GLN A 49 -7.31 4.12 -24.10
C GLN A 49 -6.21 3.63 -25.05
N LEU A 50 -6.21 2.33 -25.33
CA LEU A 50 -5.36 1.70 -26.33
C LEU A 50 -6.04 1.66 -27.69
N ASP A 51 -5.24 1.50 -28.74
CA ASP A 51 -5.75 1.26 -30.07
C ASP A 51 -6.70 0.04 -30.09
N GLY A 52 -7.84 0.17 -30.74
CA GLY A 52 -8.88 -0.86 -30.74
C GLY A 52 -9.92 -0.78 -29.60
N GLY A 53 -10.03 0.37 -28.91
CA GLY A 53 -11.10 0.64 -27.95
C GLY A 53 -10.92 -0.05 -26.59
N ARG A 54 -9.79 -0.70 -26.33
CA ARG A 54 -9.45 -1.28 -25.04
C ARG A 54 -8.82 -0.24 -24.12
N PHE A 55 -9.09 -0.35 -22.81
CA PHE A 55 -8.50 0.50 -21.80
C PHE A 55 -7.43 -0.24 -21.03
N ALA A 56 -6.24 0.38 -20.92
CA ALA A 56 -5.25 -0.02 -19.94
C ALA A 56 -5.42 0.81 -18.68
N THR A 57 -5.53 0.14 -17.55
CA THR A 57 -5.73 0.80 -16.26
C THR A 57 -4.67 0.37 -15.26
N SER A 58 -4.36 1.27 -14.33
CA SER A 58 -3.50 0.92 -13.19
C SER A 58 -4.18 -0.09 -12.28
N ASP A 59 -3.42 -1.03 -11.72
CA ASP A 59 -3.91 -2.01 -10.75
C ASP A 59 -4.53 -1.34 -9.52
N LEU A 60 -4.08 -0.14 -9.16
CA LEU A 60 -4.64 0.64 -8.06
C LEU A 60 -6.12 0.97 -8.26
N ASN A 61 -6.55 1.22 -9.48
CA ASN A 61 -7.97 1.50 -9.76
C ASN A 61 -8.86 0.29 -9.41
N ASP A 62 -8.39 -0.93 -9.66
CA ASP A 62 -9.13 -2.13 -9.27
C ASP A 62 -9.15 -2.31 -7.75
N LEU A 63 -8.03 -2.06 -7.07
CA LEU A 63 -7.95 -2.14 -5.61
C LEU A 63 -8.84 -1.10 -4.93
N TYR A 64 -8.85 0.16 -5.39
CA TYR A 64 -9.78 1.18 -4.90
C TYR A 64 -11.25 0.82 -5.15
N ARG A 65 -11.56 0.32 -6.34
CA ARG A 65 -12.92 -0.13 -6.67
C ARG A 65 -13.41 -1.23 -5.71
N ARG A 66 -12.53 -2.18 -5.35
CA ARG A 66 -12.85 -3.24 -4.38
C ARG A 66 -13.18 -2.65 -3.01
N VAL A 67 -12.39 -1.70 -2.51
CA VAL A 67 -12.64 -1.02 -1.24
C VAL A 67 -13.98 -0.29 -1.26
N ILE A 68 -14.25 0.50 -2.31
CA ILE A 68 -15.49 1.27 -2.44
C ILE A 68 -16.71 0.33 -2.48
N ASN A 69 -16.65 -0.74 -3.27
CA ASN A 69 -17.75 -1.71 -3.37
C ASN A 69 -18.04 -2.40 -2.04
N ARG A 70 -16.98 -2.80 -1.28
CA ARG A 70 -17.13 -3.40 0.05
C ARG A 70 -17.71 -2.40 1.06
N ASN A 71 -17.23 -1.16 1.04
CA ASN A 71 -17.75 -0.11 1.90
C ASN A 71 -19.21 0.19 1.63
N ASN A 72 -19.61 0.32 0.37
CA ASN A 72 -21.01 0.56 -0.01
C ASN A 72 -21.91 -0.62 0.38
N ARG A 73 -21.44 -1.85 0.21
CA ARG A 73 -22.16 -3.04 0.64
C ARG A 73 -22.33 -3.09 2.16
N LEU A 74 -21.29 -2.79 2.92
CA LEU A 74 -21.35 -2.73 4.39
C LEU A 74 -22.35 -1.67 4.85
N ARG A 75 -22.32 -0.47 4.24
CA ARG A 75 -23.28 0.61 4.54
C ARG A 75 -24.71 0.12 4.35
N ARG A 76 -25.00 -0.47 3.19
CA ARG A 76 -26.34 -1.00 2.87
C ARG A 76 -26.79 -2.09 3.85
N LEU A 77 -25.89 -2.98 4.28
CA LEU A 77 -26.20 -4.02 5.26
C LEU A 77 -26.54 -3.42 6.64
N LEU A 78 -25.83 -2.36 7.05
CA LEU A 78 -26.11 -1.65 8.29
C LEU A 78 -27.46 -0.92 8.24
N GLU A 79 -27.77 -0.26 7.13
CA GLU A 79 -29.06 0.42 6.90
C GLU A 79 -30.25 -0.55 6.91
N LEU A 80 -30.06 -1.75 6.39
CA LEU A 80 -31.09 -2.80 6.36
C LEU A 80 -31.22 -3.58 7.69
N GLY A 81 -30.39 -3.28 8.70
CA GLY A 81 -30.42 -4.01 9.96
C GLY A 81 -30.04 -5.50 9.84
N ALA A 82 -29.11 -5.83 8.95
CA ALA A 82 -28.68 -7.20 8.73
C ALA A 82 -28.13 -7.87 10.01
N PRO A 83 -28.23 -9.22 10.14
CA PRO A 83 -27.70 -9.94 11.28
C PRO A 83 -26.20 -9.65 11.53
N ASP A 84 -25.81 -9.57 12.81
CA ASP A 84 -24.44 -9.24 13.23
C ASP A 84 -23.36 -10.12 12.59
N ILE A 85 -23.65 -11.38 12.36
CA ILE A 85 -22.69 -12.32 11.76
C ILE A 85 -22.34 -11.91 10.33
N ILE A 86 -23.32 -11.42 9.56
CA ILE A 86 -23.12 -10.94 8.18
C ILE A 86 -22.35 -9.63 8.20
N VAL A 87 -22.71 -8.72 9.09
CA VAL A 87 -22.03 -7.42 9.25
C VAL A 87 -20.55 -7.60 9.64
N ARG A 88 -20.26 -8.49 10.59
CA ARG A 88 -18.89 -8.80 11.01
C ARG A 88 -18.07 -9.40 9.86
N ASN A 89 -18.67 -10.28 9.08
CA ASN A 89 -17.99 -10.86 7.91
C ASN A 89 -17.67 -9.78 6.85
N GLU A 90 -18.63 -8.88 6.55
CA GLU A 90 -18.39 -7.81 5.60
C GLU A 90 -17.35 -6.78 6.09
N LYS A 91 -17.34 -6.48 7.41
CA LYS A 91 -16.26 -5.67 8.03
C LYS A 91 -14.88 -6.31 7.83
N ARG A 92 -14.78 -7.63 8.04
CA ARG A 92 -13.54 -8.39 7.78
C ARG A 92 -13.12 -8.31 6.31
N MET A 93 -14.06 -8.47 5.40
CA MET A 93 -13.78 -8.39 3.95
C MET A 93 -13.39 -6.97 3.50
N LEU A 94 -13.95 -5.93 4.13
CA LEU A 94 -13.52 -4.54 3.91
C LEU A 94 -12.10 -4.33 4.41
N GLN A 95 -11.75 -4.83 5.59
CA GLN A 95 -10.38 -4.78 6.12
C GLN A 95 -9.39 -5.48 5.18
N GLU A 96 -9.73 -6.66 4.67
CA GLU A 96 -8.90 -7.38 3.69
C GLU A 96 -8.69 -6.58 2.40
N ALA A 97 -9.72 -5.88 1.93
CA ALA A 97 -9.60 -5.01 0.75
C ALA A 97 -8.65 -3.83 0.99
N VAL A 98 -8.72 -3.21 2.17
CA VAL A 98 -7.81 -2.11 2.56
C VAL A 98 -6.38 -2.63 2.75
N ASP A 99 -6.19 -3.77 3.40
CA ASP A 99 -4.87 -4.41 3.55
C ASP A 99 -4.23 -4.69 2.19
N SER A 100 -5.02 -5.18 1.22
CA SER A 100 -4.55 -5.44 -0.14
C SER A 100 -4.19 -4.17 -0.91
N LEU A 101 -4.88 -3.06 -0.68
CA LEU A 101 -4.55 -1.77 -1.28
C LEU A 101 -3.21 -1.26 -0.78
N ILE A 102 -2.92 -1.40 0.51
CA ILE A 102 -1.70 -0.90 1.14
C ILE A 102 -0.51 -1.80 0.83
N ASP A 103 -0.61 -3.10 1.10
CA ASP A 103 0.46 -4.08 0.87
C ASP A 103 -0.13 -5.45 0.50
N ASN A 104 -0.34 -5.66 -0.79
CA ASN A 104 -0.97 -6.88 -1.31
C ASN A 104 -0.06 -8.10 -1.10
N GLY A 105 -0.58 -9.14 -0.46
CA GLY A 105 0.14 -10.37 -0.18
C GLY A 105 0.87 -10.41 1.17
N ARG A 106 0.82 -9.35 1.96
CA ARG A 106 1.40 -9.35 3.31
C ARG A 106 0.61 -10.25 4.28
N ARG A 107 -0.72 -10.29 4.12
CA ARG A 107 -1.63 -11.15 4.88
C ARG A 107 -2.34 -12.12 3.95
N GLY A 108 -1.92 -13.38 3.97
CA GLY A 108 -2.56 -14.44 3.19
C GLY A 108 -2.25 -14.40 1.70
N ARG A 109 -3.15 -14.93 0.90
CA ARG A 109 -2.98 -14.97 -0.56
C ARG A 109 -3.14 -13.58 -1.16
N PRO A 110 -2.25 -13.17 -2.06
CA PRO A 110 -2.37 -11.89 -2.73
C PRO A 110 -3.64 -11.87 -3.61
N VAL A 111 -4.25 -10.70 -3.70
CA VAL A 111 -5.32 -10.46 -4.66
C VAL A 111 -4.72 -10.44 -6.06
N THR A 112 -5.29 -11.24 -6.95
CA THR A 112 -4.81 -11.40 -8.32
C THR A 112 -5.77 -10.77 -9.33
N GLY A 113 -5.22 -10.35 -10.43
CA GLY A 113 -5.93 -9.93 -11.63
C GLY A 113 -6.01 -11.05 -12.68
N PRO A 114 -6.23 -10.71 -13.95
CA PRO A 114 -6.18 -11.65 -15.06
C PRO A 114 -4.84 -12.41 -15.08
N ASN A 115 -4.88 -13.69 -15.49
CA ASN A 115 -3.71 -14.58 -15.57
C ASN A 115 -3.01 -14.84 -14.22
N ASN A 116 -3.74 -14.81 -13.11
CA ASN A 116 -3.20 -15.04 -11.75
C ASN A 116 -2.03 -14.13 -11.36
N ARG A 117 -1.82 -13.00 -12.04
CA ARG A 117 -0.84 -12.00 -11.68
C ARG A 117 -1.30 -11.24 -10.43
N ALA A 118 -0.46 -11.18 -9.40
CA ALA A 118 -0.74 -10.35 -8.23
C ALA A 118 -0.85 -8.87 -8.62
N LEU A 119 -1.88 -8.19 -8.10
CA LEU A 119 -2.08 -6.77 -8.33
C LEU A 119 -1.02 -5.96 -7.58
N LYS A 120 -0.50 -4.92 -8.22
CA LYS A 120 0.51 -4.03 -7.65
C LYS A 120 -0.13 -3.05 -6.68
N SER A 121 0.22 -3.18 -5.39
CA SER A 121 -0.28 -2.34 -4.30
C SER A 121 0.49 -1.02 -4.15
N LEU A 122 0.04 -0.14 -3.25
CA LEU A 122 0.75 1.11 -2.94
C LEU A 122 2.18 0.86 -2.46
N SER A 123 2.39 -0.14 -1.61
CA SER A 123 3.71 -0.53 -1.12
C SER A 123 4.64 -0.98 -2.25
N ASP A 124 4.11 -1.71 -3.24
CA ASP A 124 4.88 -2.17 -4.40
C ASP A 124 5.30 -1.04 -5.34
N MET A 125 4.58 0.08 -5.32
CA MET A 125 4.98 1.29 -6.04
C MET A 125 6.21 1.98 -5.45
N LEU A 126 6.53 1.73 -4.19
CA LEU A 126 7.66 2.32 -3.48
C LEU A 126 8.85 1.38 -3.43
N LYS A 127 8.60 0.06 -3.43
CA LYS A 127 9.62 -0.99 -3.29
C LYS A 127 10.38 -1.29 -4.59
N GLY A 128 11.57 -1.82 -4.42
CA GLY A 128 12.35 -2.45 -5.50
C GLY A 128 13.00 -1.48 -6.48
N LYS A 129 13.56 -2.05 -7.56
CA LYS A 129 14.30 -1.29 -8.59
C LYS A 129 13.41 -0.34 -9.39
N GLN A 130 12.15 -0.71 -9.57
CA GLN A 130 11.14 0.08 -10.31
C GLN A 130 10.26 0.92 -9.37
N GLY A 131 10.56 0.93 -8.08
CA GLY A 131 9.86 1.76 -7.11
C GLY A 131 10.26 3.24 -7.23
N ARG A 132 9.41 4.11 -6.71
CA ARG A 132 9.59 5.57 -6.78
C ARG A 132 10.93 6.03 -6.19
N PHE A 133 11.38 5.42 -5.09
CA PHE A 133 12.65 5.80 -4.47
C PHE A 133 13.84 5.57 -5.41
N ARG A 134 13.95 4.40 -6.01
CA ARG A 134 15.10 4.06 -6.86
C ARG A 134 14.99 4.59 -8.28
N GLN A 135 13.78 4.67 -8.84
CA GLN A 135 13.57 5.04 -10.23
C GLN A 135 13.43 6.54 -10.45
N ASN A 136 12.85 7.27 -9.49
CA ASN A 136 12.50 8.68 -9.68
C ASN A 136 13.17 9.62 -8.69
N LEU A 137 13.60 9.14 -7.51
CA LEU A 137 14.21 9.98 -6.48
C LEU A 137 15.73 9.90 -6.47
N LEU A 138 16.30 8.70 -6.38
CA LEU A 138 17.76 8.49 -6.37
C LEU A 138 18.40 8.61 -7.76
N GLY A 139 17.63 8.43 -8.82
CA GLY A 139 18.06 8.61 -10.19
C GLY A 139 16.92 9.18 -11.02
N LYS A 140 17.17 10.28 -11.72
CA LYS A 140 16.19 10.94 -12.57
C LYS A 140 16.69 10.98 -14.01
N ARG A 141 15.75 10.96 -14.96
CA ARG A 141 16.06 11.31 -16.34
C ARG A 141 16.30 12.82 -16.40
N VAL A 142 17.35 13.22 -17.08
CA VAL A 142 17.74 14.62 -17.23
C VAL A 142 17.80 15.00 -18.70
N ASP A 143 17.52 16.27 -19.00
CA ASP A 143 17.69 16.83 -20.34
C ASP A 143 19.17 17.08 -20.63
N TYR A 144 19.50 17.37 -21.88
CA TYR A 144 20.86 17.64 -22.35
C TYR A 144 21.85 16.51 -22.04
N SER A 145 21.39 15.27 -22.11
CA SER A 145 22.19 14.06 -21.93
C SER A 145 22.17 13.21 -23.20
N GLY A 146 23.26 12.52 -23.47
CA GLY A 146 23.39 11.65 -24.62
C GLY A 146 24.19 10.39 -24.30
N ARG A 147 24.10 9.42 -25.20
CA ARG A 147 24.88 8.20 -25.16
C ARG A 147 25.41 7.89 -26.54
N SER A 148 26.68 7.57 -26.65
CA SER A 148 27.32 7.19 -27.88
C SER A 148 28.17 5.93 -27.72
N VAL A 149 28.49 5.31 -28.83
CA VAL A 149 29.44 4.19 -28.88
C VAL A 149 30.84 4.74 -28.82
N ILE A 150 31.68 4.16 -27.98
CA ILE A 150 33.10 4.48 -27.90
C ILE A 150 33.84 3.41 -28.75
N VAL A 151 34.57 3.87 -29.74
CA VAL A 151 35.37 2.99 -30.62
C VAL A 151 36.82 3.41 -30.59
N VAL A 152 37.71 2.47 -30.93
CA VAL A 152 39.13 2.77 -31.12
C VAL A 152 39.30 3.55 -32.44
N GLY A 153 39.99 4.69 -32.36
CA GLY A 153 40.34 5.51 -33.53
C GLY A 153 41.83 5.58 -33.74
N PRO A 154 42.30 5.98 -34.95
CA PRO A 154 43.72 6.03 -35.29
C PRO A 154 44.53 7.01 -34.41
N GLU A 155 43.89 7.99 -33.81
CA GLU A 155 44.51 8.99 -32.94
C GLU A 155 44.54 8.59 -31.46
N LEU A 156 43.87 7.51 -31.08
CA LEU A 156 43.88 6.97 -29.71
C LEU A 156 45.10 6.09 -29.52
N LYS A 157 46.06 6.59 -28.74
CA LYS A 157 47.20 5.77 -28.28
C LYS A 157 46.74 4.82 -27.18
N MET A 158 47.10 3.54 -27.31
CA MET A 158 46.97 2.57 -26.24
C MET A 158 47.95 2.85 -25.13
#